data_1a1af69fe5655f8bbc40b7a23b8e5f9d
#
_entry.id   1a1af69fe5655f8bbc40b7a23b8e5f9d
#
_cell.length_a   1.000
_cell.length_b   1.000
_cell.length_c   1.000
_cell.angle_alpha   90.00
_cell.angle_beta   90.00
_cell.angle_gamma   90.00
#
_symmetry.space_group_name_H-M   'P 1'
#
loop_
_entity.id
_entity.type
_entity.pdbx_description
1 polymer ?
#
loop_
_entity_poly.entity_id
_entity_poly.type
_entity_poly.pdbx_seq_one_letter_code
_entity_poly.pdbx_strand_id
1 'polypeptide(L)'
;MKKLIVLAILLGFMQLESKAQESFGNTLNLGLGVGGYSGYYGYIGQSLPVLSLNYEFDVAPNFTLAPFASFYTYSNRYYWGNNNTPSRYYKYRETVIPLGVKGTYYFDQLFNATPAWDFYAAGSLGFAIVKSRWDDGYQGDTNIYKGGRSLFLDVHLGLEYHINKKLGAFLDLSSGVSTIGIAIH
;
A
#
# COMPACT_ATOMS: atom_id res chain seq x y z
N MET A 1 26.19 7.47 27.12
CA MET A 1 25.18 6.65 27.80
C MET A 1 23.98 6.34 26.87
N LYS A 2 23.32 7.33 26.22
CA LYS A 2 22.16 7.05 25.29
C LYS A 2 22.50 6.10 24.13
N LYS A 3 23.69 6.19 23.54
CA LYS A 3 24.13 5.30 22.44
C LYS A 3 24.36 3.85 22.88
N LEU A 4 24.77 3.63 24.14
CA LEU A 4 24.94 2.29 24.71
C LEU A 4 23.60 1.61 25.00
N ILE A 5 22.59 2.38 25.39
CA ILE A 5 21.23 1.87 25.62
C ILE A 5 20.61 1.41 24.29
N VAL A 6 20.76 2.19 23.21
CA VAL A 6 20.29 1.80 21.86
C VAL A 6 21.00 0.53 21.38
N LEU A 7 22.31 0.42 21.60
CA LEU A 7 23.09 -0.76 21.24
C LEU A 7 22.67 -1.99 22.06
N ALA A 8 22.40 -1.82 23.35
CA ALA A 8 21.94 -2.90 24.23
C ALA A 8 20.52 -3.38 23.84
N ILE A 9 19.64 -2.48 23.42
CA ILE A 9 18.31 -2.82 22.91
C ILE A 9 18.43 -3.58 21.58
N LEU A 10 19.30 -3.12 20.67
CA LEU A 10 19.57 -3.82 19.40
C LEU A 10 20.16 -5.23 19.62
N LEU A 11 21.09 -5.39 20.56
CA LEU A 11 21.66 -6.69 20.91
C LEU A 11 20.68 -7.60 21.65
N GLY A 12 19.74 -7.05 22.43
CA GLY A 12 18.67 -7.79 23.10
C GLY A 12 17.69 -8.44 22.10
N PHE A 13 17.43 -7.81 20.97
CA PHE A 13 16.62 -8.39 19.90
C PHE A 13 17.31 -9.55 19.16
N MET A 14 18.62 -9.70 19.22
CA MET A 14 19.38 -10.77 18.58
C MET A 14 19.41 -12.10 19.37
N GLN A 15 18.84 -12.15 20.57
CA GLN A 15 18.86 -13.35 21.44
C GLN A 15 17.54 -14.13 21.42
N LEU A 16 16.62 -13.83 20.49
CA LEU A 16 15.41 -14.64 20.35
C LEU A 16 15.77 -15.97 19.70
N GLU A 17 15.71 -17.03 20.53
CA GLU A 17 16.01 -18.40 20.14
C GLU A 17 15.13 -18.84 18.96
N SER A 18 15.79 -19.40 17.95
CA SER A 18 15.18 -20.07 16.80
C SER A 18 14.43 -21.34 17.25
N LYS A 19 13.19 -21.17 17.70
CA LYS A 19 12.20 -22.26 17.51
C LYS A 19 11.95 -22.33 16.01
N ALA A 20 11.61 -23.51 15.47
CA ALA A 20 11.34 -23.68 14.05
C ALA A 20 10.49 -22.51 13.55
N GLN A 21 11.14 -21.54 12.92
CA GLN A 21 10.55 -20.29 12.52
C GLN A 21 9.69 -20.60 11.31
N GLU A 22 8.41 -20.36 11.42
CA GLU A 22 7.53 -20.32 10.28
C GLU A 22 8.06 -19.22 9.34
N SER A 23 8.31 -19.55 8.09
CA SER A 23 8.86 -18.61 7.11
C SER A 23 7.70 -18.01 6.32
N PHE A 24 7.50 -16.71 6.43
CA PHE A 24 6.49 -15.95 5.70
C PHE A 24 7.08 -15.22 4.49
N GLY A 25 8.42 -15.12 4.45
CA GLY A 25 9.15 -14.41 3.40
C GLY A 25 9.38 -15.24 2.13
N ASN A 26 10.05 -14.60 1.16
CA ASN A 26 10.19 -15.05 -0.23
C ASN A 26 8.85 -15.15 -0.97
N THR A 27 7.91 -14.29 -0.61
CA THR A 27 6.54 -14.30 -1.13
C THR A 27 6.32 -13.10 -2.05
N LEU A 28 5.89 -13.37 -3.28
CA LEU A 28 5.48 -12.37 -4.25
C LEU A 28 3.96 -12.20 -4.18
N ASN A 29 3.52 -11.02 -3.76
CA ASN A 29 2.11 -10.66 -3.66
C ASN A 29 1.67 -9.83 -4.86
N LEU A 30 0.63 -10.28 -5.55
CA LEU A 30 -0.02 -9.60 -6.67
C LEU A 30 -1.47 -9.31 -6.29
N GLY A 31 -1.85 -8.04 -6.23
CA GLY A 31 -3.16 -7.61 -5.75
C GLY A 31 -3.90 -6.67 -6.68
N LEU A 32 -5.21 -6.76 -6.59
CA LEU A 32 -6.16 -5.79 -7.11
C LEU A 32 -6.82 -5.10 -5.93
N GLY A 33 -6.91 -3.77 -5.95
CA GLY A 33 -7.39 -3.02 -4.81
C GLY A 33 -8.32 -1.87 -5.15
N VAL A 34 -8.82 -1.26 -4.08
CA VAL A 34 -9.62 -0.05 -4.10
C VAL A 34 -9.06 0.92 -3.07
N GLY A 35 -9.17 2.22 -3.34
CA GLY A 35 -8.66 3.27 -2.46
C GLY A 35 -7.64 4.15 -3.17
N GLY A 36 -6.84 4.90 -2.41
CA GLY A 36 -5.81 5.77 -2.95
C GLY A 36 -5.08 6.58 -1.89
N TYR A 37 -3.84 6.95 -2.18
CA TYR A 37 -2.98 7.75 -1.31
C TYR A 37 -3.05 9.25 -1.62
N SER A 38 -3.89 9.68 -2.55
CA SER A 38 -4.12 11.10 -2.78
C SER A 38 -4.81 11.68 -1.55
N GLY A 39 -4.17 12.59 -0.84
CA GLY A 39 -4.59 13.14 0.45
C GLY A 39 -5.89 13.94 0.43
N TYR A 40 -6.77 13.70 -0.51
CA TYR A 40 -8.12 14.23 -0.59
C TYR A 40 -9.11 13.15 -0.11
N TYR A 41 -9.33 13.12 1.18
CA TYR A 41 -10.49 12.46 1.77
C TYR A 41 -11.76 13.15 1.23
N GLY A 42 -12.42 12.54 0.27
CA GLY A 42 -13.73 13.02 -0.18
C GLY A 42 -14.05 12.89 -1.66
N TYR A 43 -13.09 12.60 -2.52
CA TYR A 43 -13.38 12.35 -3.92
C TYR A 43 -13.00 10.93 -4.31
N ILE A 44 -13.85 9.98 -3.93
CA ILE A 44 -13.90 8.67 -4.60
C ILE A 44 -14.57 8.94 -5.95
N GLY A 45 -13.84 9.58 -6.85
CA GLY A 45 -14.17 9.60 -8.25
C GLY A 45 -14.03 8.18 -8.82
N GLN A 46 -14.49 7.95 -10.03
CA GLN A 46 -14.34 6.69 -10.74
C GLN A 46 -12.84 6.31 -10.81
N SER A 47 -12.34 5.67 -9.77
CA SER A 47 -11.00 5.09 -9.77
C SER A 47 -11.04 3.77 -10.49
N LEU A 48 -10.11 3.54 -11.39
CA LEU A 48 -9.80 2.20 -11.87
C LEU A 48 -9.24 1.40 -10.67
N PRO A 49 -9.40 0.05 -10.67
CA PRO A 49 -8.81 -0.76 -9.62
C PRO A 49 -7.32 -0.47 -9.48
N VAL A 50 -6.84 -0.45 -8.24
CA VAL A 50 -5.42 -0.32 -7.94
C VAL A 50 -4.75 -1.65 -8.24
N LEU A 51 -3.68 -1.61 -9.04
CA LEU A 51 -2.77 -2.73 -9.19
C LEU A 51 -1.71 -2.63 -8.11
N SER A 52 -1.45 -3.70 -7.37
CA SER A 52 -0.47 -3.75 -6.29
C SER A 52 0.47 -4.93 -6.46
N LEU A 53 1.73 -4.67 -6.18
CA LEU A 53 2.82 -5.64 -6.20
C LEU A 53 3.70 -5.42 -4.98
N ASN A 54 4.03 -6.47 -4.25
CA ASN A 54 5.09 -6.43 -3.24
C ASN A 54 5.81 -7.77 -3.16
N TYR A 55 7.04 -7.74 -2.66
CA TYR A 55 7.85 -8.93 -2.42
C TYR A 55 8.32 -8.94 -0.98
N GLU A 56 7.86 -9.93 -0.21
CA GLU A 56 8.18 -10.08 1.21
C GLU A 56 9.43 -10.92 1.41
N PHE A 57 10.22 -10.53 2.40
CA PHE A 57 11.35 -11.31 2.90
C PHE A 57 11.42 -11.24 4.42
N ASP A 58 11.77 -12.36 5.05
CA ASP A 58 11.92 -12.47 6.50
C ASP A 58 13.09 -11.61 6.98
N VAL A 59 12.86 -10.83 8.04
CA VAL A 59 13.92 -10.04 8.70
C VAL A 59 14.04 -10.36 10.18
N ALA A 60 12.97 -10.90 10.77
CA ALA A 60 12.95 -11.40 12.14
C ALA A 60 11.83 -12.46 12.30
N PRO A 61 11.78 -13.20 13.42
CA PRO A 61 10.67 -14.10 13.70
C PRO A 61 9.31 -13.39 13.57
N ASN A 62 8.42 -13.95 12.78
CA ASN A 62 7.08 -13.45 12.51
C ASN A 62 7.05 -12.03 11.93
N PHE A 63 8.17 -11.53 11.40
CA PHE A 63 8.24 -10.19 10.84
C PHE A 63 8.94 -10.17 9.48
N THR A 64 8.24 -9.62 8.48
CA THR A 64 8.75 -9.44 7.13
C THR A 64 8.88 -7.96 6.78
N LEU A 65 9.74 -7.67 5.82
CA LEU A 65 9.78 -6.41 5.08
C LEU A 65 9.48 -6.68 3.61
N ALA A 66 8.75 -5.76 2.99
CA ALA A 66 8.38 -5.87 1.59
C ALA A 66 8.52 -4.52 0.88
N PRO A 67 9.47 -4.33 -0.04
CA PRO A 67 9.34 -3.27 -1.02
C PRO A 67 8.05 -3.47 -1.81
N PHE A 68 7.33 -2.38 -2.06
CA PHE A 68 6.09 -2.43 -2.81
C PHE A 68 6.00 -1.33 -3.85
N ALA A 69 5.20 -1.60 -4.87
CA ALA A 69 4.76 -0.64 -5.87
C ALA A 69 3.28 -0.84 -6.16
N SER A 70 2.56 0.26 -6.33
CA SER A 70 1.18 0.23 -6.76
C SER A 70 0.95 1.19 -7.92
N PHE A 71 -0.13 0.98 -8.66
CA PHE A 71 -0.50 1.82 -9.79
C PHE A 71 -2.02 2.01 -9.81
N TYR A 72 -2.45 3.26 -9.93
CA TYR A 72 -3.86 3.55 -10.18
C TYR A 72 -4.02 4.88 -10.91
N THR A 73 -5.19 5.05 -11.51
CA THR A 73 -5.58 6.29 -12.16
C THR A 73 -6.90 6.77 -11.59
N TYR A 74 -6.91 8.02 -11.20
CA TYR A 74 -8.07 8.74 -10.73
C TYR A 74 -8.52 9.73 -11.81
N SER A 75 -9.84 9.92 -12.01
CA SER A 75 -10.34 10.95 -12.92
C SER A 75 -11.60 11.61 -12.36
N ASN A 76 -11.71 12.90 -12.55
CA ASN A 76 -12.86 13.70 -12.19
C ASN A 76 -13.21 14.69 -13.29
N ARG A 77 -14.39 15.33 -13.19
CA ARG A 77 -14.85 16.38 -14.10
C ARG A 77 -14.97 17.67 -13.31
N TYR A 78 -14.42 18.73 -13.89
CA TYR A 78 -14.48 20.08 -13.33
C TYR A 78 -15.21 21.01 -14.28
N TYR A 79 -16.26 21.68 -13.79
CA TYR A 79 -17.01 22.66 -14.58
C TYR A 79 -16.30 24.01 -14.50
N TRP A 80 -15.88 24.52 -15.65
CA TRP A 80 -15.15 25.78 -15.73
C TRP A 80 -15.43 26.51 -17.05
N GLY A 81 -15.37 27.85 -16.98
CA GLY A 81 -15.44 28.76 -18.12
C GLY A 81 -15.13 30.17 -17.67
N ASN A 82 -14.89 31.02 -18.64
CA ASN A 82 -14.69 32.48 -18.47
C ASN A 82 -15.28 33.25 -19.67
N ASN A 83 -15.11 34.57 -19.68
CA ASN A 83 -15.62 35.42 -20.77
C ASN A 83 -15.12 35.04 -22.16
N ASN A 84 -13.97 34.41 -22.28
CA ASN A 84 -13.31 34.03 -23.53
C ASN A 84 -13.41 32.50 -23.82
N THR A 85 -13.83 31.71 -22.85
CA THR A 85 -13.89 30.23 -22.96
C THR A 85 -15.25 29.73 -22.50
N PRO A 86 -16.00 29.01 -23.35
CA PRO A 86 -17.31 28.49 -22.98
C PRO A 86 -17.28 27.65 -21.73
N SER A 87 -18.27 27.83 -20.86
CA SER A 87 -18.41 27.03 -19.65
C SER A 87 -18.78 25.61 -20.01
N ARG A 88 -17.94 24.65 -19.66
CA ARG A 88 -18.13 23.22 -19.91
C ARG A 88 -17.40 22.37 -18.86
N TYR A 89 -17.65 21.07 -18.88
CA TYR A 89 -16.91 20.11 -18.07
C TYR A 89 -15.58 19.74 -18.72
N TYR A 90 -14.51 19.92 -17.97
CA TYR A 90 -13.16 19.47 -18.32
C TYR A 90 -12.80 18.25 -17.47
N LYS A 91 -12.22 17.24 -18.08
CA LYS A 91 -11.77 16.04 -17.36
C LYS A 91 -10.38 16.29 -16.79
N TYR A 92 -10.25 16.01 -15.52
CA TYR A 92 -8.98 15.91 -14.81
C TYR A 92 -8.64 14.44 -14.62
N ARG A 93 -7.42 14.06 -14.92
CA ARG A 93 -6.91 12.72 -14.69
C ARG A 93 -5.61 12.79 -13.93
N GLU A 94 -5.48 11.93 -12.91
CA GLU A 94 -4.29 11.80 -12.11
C GLU A 94 -3.85 10.33 -12.13
N THR A 95 -2.58 10.09 -12.49
CA THR A 95 -1.94 8.79 -12.42
C THR A 95 -1.01 8.81 -11.22
N VAL A 96 -1.16 7.86 -10.32
CA VAL A 96 -0.42 7.76 -9.06
C VAL A 96 0.31 6.44 -9.00
N ILE A 97 1.60 6.50 -8.68
CA ILE A 97 2.47 5.34 -8.50
C ILE A 97 3.08 5.43 -7.11
N PRO A 98 2.43 4.87 -6.08
CA PRO A 98 3.01 4.72 -4.75
C PRO A 98 4.15 3.68 -4.75
N LEU A 99 5.24 4.02 -4.07
CA LEU A 99 6.42 3.19 -3.86
C LEU A 99 6.83 3.28 -2.40
N GLY A 100 7.25 2.18 -1.81
CA GLY A 100 7.68 2.21 -0.41
C GLY A 100 8.09 0.86 0.13
N VAL A 101 8.07 0.78 1.46
CA VAL A 101 8.33 -0.44 2.21
C VAL A 101 7.17 -0.69 3.17
N LYS A 102 6.69 -1.93 3.20
CA LYS A 102 5.69 -2.46 4.11
C LYS A 102 6.40 -3.36 5.11
N GLY A 103 6.19 -3.15 6.41
CA GLY A 103 6.62 -4.05 7.47
C GLY A 103 5.40 -4.81 7.96
N THR A 104 5.47 -6.15 7.97
CA THR A 104 4.35 -7.02 8.31
C THR A 104 4.71 -7.89 9.52
N TYR A 105 3.85 -7.90 10.51
CA TYR A 105 3.94 -8.78 11.67
C TYR A 105 2.82 -9.82 11.64
N TYR A 106 3.18 -11.08 11.66
CA TYR A 106 2.29 -12.24 11.67
C TYR A 106 2.02 -12.70 13.10
N PHE A 107 0.75 -12.94 13.41
CA PHE A 107 0.32 -13.27 14.77
C PHE A 107 -0.58 -14.53 14.85
N ASP A 108 -0.41 -15.45 13.93
CA ASP A 108 -1.15 -16.72 13.82
C ASP A 108 -1.11 -17.55 15.09
N GLN A 109 0.04 -17.51 15.77
CA GLN A 109 0.26 -18.20 17.04
C GLN A 109 -0.68 -17.72 18.15
N LEU A 110 -1.15 -16.45 18.11
CA LEU A 110 -2.08 -15.91 19.11
C LEU A 110 -3.47 -16.53 19.00
N PHE A 111 -3.86 -16.99 17.83
CA PHE A 111 -5.18 -17.55 17.56
C PHE A 111 -5.18 -19.07 17.46
N ASN A 112 -4.03 -19.73 17.65
CA ASN A 112 -3.86 -21.14 17.31
C ASN A 112 -4.41 -21.44 15.90
N ALA A 113 -4.13 -20.53 14.97
CA ALA A 113 -4.60 -20.65 13.60
C ALA A 113 -4.11 -21.97 13.00
N THR A 114 -4.91 -22.53 12.11
CA THR A 114 -4.44 -23.72 11.36
C THR A 114 -3.33 -23.27 10.41
N PRO A 115 -2.39 -24.12 10.03
CA PRO A 115 -1.29 -23.78 9.09
C PRO A 115 -1.74 -23.32 7.71
N ALA A 116 -3.05 -23.28 7.47
CA ALA A 116 -3.64 -22.78 6.24
C ALA A 116 -3.96 -21.28 6.27
N TRP A 117 -3.89 -20.63 7.42
CA TRP A 117 -4.28 -19.23 7.60
C TRP A 117 -3.21 -18.42 8.30
N ASP A 118 -2.77 -17.36 7.67
CA ASP A 118 -1.90 -16.34 8.26
C ASP A 118 -2.70 -15.06 8.52
N PHE A 119 -2.57 -14.53 9.73
CA PHE A 119 -3.16 -13.26 10.12
C PHE A 119 -2.05 -12.26 10.40
N TYR A 120 -2.17 -11.06 9.85
CA TYR A 120 -1.13 -10.07 10.01
C TYR A 120 -1.65 -8.66 10.24
N ALA A 121 -0.81 -7.86 10.91
CA ALA A 121 -0.90 -6.42 10.92
C ALA A 121 0.35 -5.83 10.25
N ALA A 122 0.18 -4.76 9.50
CA ALA A 122 1.31 -4.15 8.81
C ALA A 122 1.26 -2.63 8.82
N GLY A 123 2.42 -2.02 8.62
CA GLY A 123 2.58 -0.60 8.39
C GLY A 123 3.38 -0.35 7.13
N SER A 124 2.94 0.58 6.31
CA SER A 124 3.62 1.00 5.10
C SER A 124 4.11 2.44 5.20
N LEU A 125 5.34 2.66 4.74
CA LEU A 125 5.93 3.97 4.59
C LEU A 125 6.40 4.12 3.15
N GLY A 126 6.06 5.23 2.50
CA GLY A 126 6.44 5.44 1.12
C GLY A 126 6.23 6.84 0.60
N PHE A 127 6.42 6.97 -0.70
CA PHE A 127 6.16 8.19 -1.44
C PHE A 127 5.41 7.85 -2.73
N ALA A 128 4.67 8.83 -3.27
CA ALA A 128 3.91 8.66 -4.50
C ALA A 128 4.46 9.56 -5.61
N ILE A 129 4.64 8.97 -6.78
CA ILE A 129 4.87 9.72 -8.02
C ILE A 129 3.50 10.04 -8.60
N VAL A 130 3.20 11.33 -8.75
CA VAL A 130 1.89 11.80 -9.21
C VAL A 130 2.05 12.54 -10.52
N LYS A 131 1.26 12.16 -11.54
CA LYS A 131 1.18 12.85 -12.83
C LYS A 131 -0.24 13.28 -13.09
N SER A 132 -0.47 14.57 -13.22
CA SER A 132 -1.78 15.17 -13.49
C SER A 132 -1.91 15.59 -14.95
N ARG A 133 -3.09 15.43 -15.53
CA ARG A 133 -3.42 15.87 -16.87
C ARG A 133 -4.85 16.40 -16.93
N TRP A 134 -5.01 17.54 -17.58
CA TRP A 134 -6.28 18.16 -17.90
C TRP A 134 -6.65 17.90 -19.36
N ASP A 135 -7.95 17.99 -19.66
CA ASP A 135 -8.43 17.97 -21.03
C ASP A 135 -7.89 19.17 -21.83
N ASP A 136 -7.75 18.97 -23.14
CA ASP A 136 -7.31 20.01 -24.04
C ASP A 136 -8.26 21.20 -24.02
N GLY A 137 -7.67 22.41 -23.98
CA GLY A 137 -8.41 23.67 -23.95
C GLY A 137 -8.84 24.13 -22.56
N TYR A 138 -8.46 23.44 -21.47
CA TYR A 138 -8.60 23.96 -20.13
C TYR A 138 -7.58 25.09 -19.90
N GLN A 139 -8.07 26.29 -19.57
CA GLN A 139 -7.25 27.49 -19.34
C GLN A 139 -7.32 28.00 -17.89
N GLY A 140 -7.96 27.23 -17.01
CA GLY A 140 -8.06 27.57 -15.59
C GLY A 140 -6.80 27.21 -14.80
N ASP A 141 -6.88 27.37 -13.48
CA ASP A 141 -5.79 26.99 -12.59
C ASP A 141 -5.59 25.47 -12.57
N THR A 142 -4.47 25.01 -13.10
CA THR A 142 -4.10 23.58 -13.13
C THR A 142 -3.62 23.04 -11.77
N ASN A 143 -3.48 23.91 -10.75
CA ASN A 143 -3.02 23.52 -9.41
C ASN A 143 -4.16 23.22 -8.44
N ILE A 144 -5.41 23.45 -8.81
CA ILE A 144 -6.59 23.28 -7.94
C ILE A 144 -6.65 21.90 -7.28
N TYR A 145 -6.14 20.86 -7.95
CA TYR A 145 -6.15 19.47 -7.48
C TYR A 145 -4.77 18.85 -7.31
N LYS A 146 -3.70 19.66 -7.28
CA LYS A 146 -2.36 19.15 -6.94
C LYS A 146 -2.27 18.87 -5.45
N GLY A 147 -2.83 17.77 -5.01
CA GLY A 147 -2.94 17.39 -3.60
C GLY A 147 -2.23 16.11 -3.21
N GLY A 148 -1.39 15.54 -4.05
CA GLY A 148 -0.62 14.35 -3.70
C GLY A 148 0.44 14.68 -2.65
N ARG A 149 0.29 14.21 -1.41
CA ARG A 149 1.40 14.18 -0.47
C ARG A 149 2.43 13.20 -1.02
N SER A 150 3.65 13.68 -1.23
CA SER A 150 4.74 12.81 -1.67
C SER A 150 5.04 11.70 -0.67
N LEU A 151 4.85 11.96 0.62
CA LEU A 151 5.06 11.00 1.71
C LEU A 151 3.72 10.52 2.25
N PHE A 152 3.56 9.22 2.46
CA PHE A 152 2.41 8.62 3.09
C PHE A 152 2.79 7.56 4.12
N LEU A 153 1.89 7.35 5.05
CA LEU A 153 1.88 6.26 6.01
C LEU A 153 0.55 5.54 5.87
N ASP A 154 0.58 4.22 5.90
CA ASP A 154 -0.60 3.39 5.84
C ASP A 154 -0.53 2.28 6.89
N VAL A 155 -1.67 1.88 7.42
CA VAL A 155 -1.79 0.76 8.36
C VAL A 155 -2.71 -0.29 7.76
N HIS A 156 -2.37 -1.56 7.99
CA HIS A 156 -3.01 -2.70 7.36
C HIS A 156 -3.40 -3.74 8.39
N LEU A 157 -4.52 -4.41 8.14
CA LEU A 157 -4.88 -5.69 8.74
C LEU A 157 -5.21 -6.64 7.62
N GLY A 158 -4.60 -7.81 7.63
CA GLY A 158 -4.78 -8.75 6.56
C GLY A 158 -4.80 -10.19 7.01
N LEU A 159 -5.18 -11.00 6.06
CA LEU A 159 -5.17 -12.45 6.19
C LEU A 159 -4.77 -13.07 4.85
N GLU A 160 -4.11 -14.22 4.93
CA GLU A 160 -3.81 -15.06 3.79
C GLU A 160 -4.34 -16.48 4.03
N TYR A 161 -4.85 -17.08 2.99
CA TYR A 161 -5.24 -18.48 2.96
C TYR A 161 -4.32 -19.26 2.02
N HIS A 162 -3.58 -20.23 2.54
CA HIS A 162 -2.70 -21.10 1.77
C HIS A 162 -3.52 -22.15 1.01
N ILE A 163 -3.67 -21.97 -0.30
CA ILE A 163 -4.31 -22.93 -1.22
C ILE A 163 -3.43 -24.17 -1.33
N ASN A 164 -2.13 -23.97 -1.36
CA ASN A 164 -1.10 -25.00 -1.35
C ASN A 164 0.25 -24.40 -0.91
N LYS A 165 1.33 -25.21 -0.90
CA LYS A 165 2.69 -24.76 -0.47
C LYS A 165 3.31 -23.65 -1.32
N LYS A 166 2.74 -23.33 -2.48
CA LYS A 166 3.29 -22.34 -3.43
C LYS A 166 2.34 -21.19 -3.72
N LEU A 167 1.10 -21.30 -3.32
CA LEU A 167 0.07 -20.35 -3.70
C LEU A 167 -0.87 -20.09 -2.54
N GLY A 168 -1.06 -18.80 -2.23
CA GLY A 168 -2.03 -18.29 -1.29
C GLY A 168 -2.99 -17.30 -1.95
N ALA A 169 -4.10 -17.04 -1.27
CA ALA A 169 -5.01 -15.95 -1.57
C ALA A 169 -5.05 -15.01 -0.37
N PHE A 170 -4.85 -13.73 -0.57
CA PHE A 170 -4.83 -12.77 0.53
C PHE A 170 -5.92 -11.70 0.42
N LEU A 171 -6.31 -11.17 1.57
CA LEU A 171 -7.10 -9.96 1.73
C LEU A 171 -6.34 -9.02 2.68
N ASP A 172 -6.07 -7.81 2.21
CA ASP A 172 -5.38 -6.75 2.96
C ASP A 172 -6.29 -5.52 3.04
N LEU A 173 -6.76 -5.21 4.23
CA LEU A 173 -7.56 -4.03 4.52
C LEU A 173 -6.65 -2.93 5.04
N SER A 174 -6.71 -1.75 4.45
CA SER A 174 -5.85 -0.65 4.85
C SER A 174 -6.57 0.69 4.92
N SER A 175 -5.91 1.66 5.56
CA SER A 175 -6.38 3.04 5.61
C SER A 175 -6.20 3.78 4.28
N GLY A 176 -5.35 3.27 3.36
CA GLY A 176 -5.10 3.83 2.03
C GLY A 176 -5.68 2.97 0.91
N VAL A 177 -5.04 1.86 0.60
CA VAL A 177 -5.43 0.96 -0.50
C VAL A 177 -5.67 -0.44 0.04
N SER A 178 -6.93 -0.84 0.12
CA SER A 178 -7.30 -2.22 0.44
C SER A 178 -7.19 -3.10 -0.79
N THR A 179 -6.62 -4.29 -0.66
CA THR A 179 -6.33 -5.20 -1.78
C THR A 179 -6.79 -6.63 -1.50
N ILE A 180 -7.13 -7.33 -2.57
CA ILE A 180 -7.29 -8.77 -2.61
C ILE A 180 -6.37 -9.33 -3.70
N GLY A 181 -5.77 -10.47 -3.50
CA GLY A 181 -4.83 -10.97 -4.48
C GLY A 181 -4.35 -12.38 -4.24
N ILE A 182 -3.26 -12.70 -4.92
CA ILE A 182 -2.56 -13.99 -4.81
C ILE A 182 -1.16 -13.76 -4.25
N ALA A 183 -0.75 -14.70 -3.39
CA ALA A 183 0.59 -14.82 -2.85
C ALA A 183 1.28 -16.02 -3.50
N ILE A 184 2.51 -15.84 -3.95
CA ILE A 184 3.34 -16.87 -4.60
C ILE A 184 4.59 -17.06 -3.74
N HIS A 185 4.69 -18.21 -3.11
CA HIS A 185 5.77 -18.62 -2.20
C HIS A 185 6.92 -19.34 -2.90
#